data_60ddfe5b9852a798873bf8ccf670b2f4
#
_entry.id   60ddfe5b9852a798873bf8ccf670b2f4
#
_cell.length_a   1.000
_cell.length_b   1.000
_cell.length_c   1.000
_cell.angle_alpha   90.00
_cell.angle_beta   90.00
_cell.angle_gamma   90.00
#
_symmetry.space_group_name_H-M   'P 1'
#
loop_
_entity.id
_entity.type
_entity.pdbx_description
1 polymer ?
#
loop_
_entity_poly.entity_id
_entity_poly.type
_entity_poly.pdbx_seq_one_letter_code
_entity_poly.pdbx_strand_id
1 'polypeptide(L)'
;MLFRSLNEAVVRASVSVVRLEAFSDGREVTAFSGDGMIASTPTGSTAYSMAAGGPIVEPCADCIILTPICTFRLAARSYVLKADREVSIRTVEQGDKEVFLSVDGVAVPFLDGDELVVARSDKTLLMARVKDRSFFDIVFEKLVDK
;
A
#
# COMPACT_ATOMS: atom_id res chain seq x y z
N MET A 1 11.45 -4.88 -13.00
CA MET A 1 12.00 -5.52 -11.77
C MET A 1 10.86 -6.23 -11.06
N LEU A 2 11.08 -7.41 -10.44
CA LEU A 2 10.03 -8.18 -9.75
C LEU A 2 10.35 -8.25 -8.26
N PHE A 3 9.41 -7.86 -7.43
CA PHE A 3 9.45 -7.99 -5.97
C PHE A 3 8.32 -8.91 -5.48
N ARG A 4 8.46 -9.43 -4.27
CA ARG A 4 7.35 -10.02 -3.50
C ARG A 4 7.31 -9.34 -2.14
N SER A 5 6.11 -9.00 -1.71
CA SER A 5 5.87 -8.29 -0.46
C SER A 5 4.93 -9.11 0.44
N LEU A 6 5.22 -9.09 1.73
CA LEU A 6 4.31 -9.58 2.76
C LEU A 6 3.39 -8.46 3.25
N ASN A 7 3.93 -7.24 3.42
CA ASN A 7 3.19 -6.11 3.93
C ASN A 7 2.73 -5.16 2.82
N GLU A 8 3.65 -4.43 2.19
CA GLU A 8 3.28 -3.36 1.28
C GLU A 8 4.36 -3.00 0.25
N ALA A 9 3.88 -2.39 -0.84
CA ALA A 9 4.68 -1.61 -1.76
C ALA A 9 4.23 -0.14 -1.70
N VAL A 10 5.18 0.78 -1.63
CA VAL A 10 4.94 2.21 -1.42
C VAL A 10 5.64 3.03 -2.49
N VAL A 11 4.89 3.83 -3.24
CA VAL A 11 5.44 4.89 -4.10
C VAL A 11 5.32 6.21 -3.35
N ARG A 12 6.43 6.86 -3.04
CA ARG A 12 6.43 8.14 -2.31
C ARG A 12 7.56 9.06 -2.72
N ALA A 13 7.31 10.36 -2.65
CA ALA A 13 8.34 11.38 -2.79
C ALA A 13 9.19 11.50 -1.52
N SER A 14 10.46 11.89 -1.68
CA SER A 14 11.42 12.10 -0.59
C SER A 14 11.01 13.28 0.32
N VAL A 15 10.86 14.45 -0.27
CA VAL A 15 10.65 15.73 0.46
C VAL A 15 9.59 16.62 -0.19
N SER A 16 8.87 16.16 -1.19
CA SER A 16 7.92 16.98 -1.96
C SER A 16 6.62 16.24 -2.22
N VAL A 17 5.60 17.00 -2.56
CA VAL A 17 4.33 16.46 -3.02
C VAL A 17 4.45 15.98 -4.46
N VAL A 18 3.93 14.82 -4.75
CA VAL A 18 3.86 14.24 -6.09
C VAL A 18 2.40 13.98 -6.47
N ARG A 19 2.08 14.13 -7.76
CA ARG A 19 0.78 13.71 -8.29
C ARG A 19 0.85 12.23 -8.62
N LEU A 20 -0.11 11.49 -8.08
CA LEU A 20 -0.21 10.04 -8.26
C LEU A 20 -1.56 9.68 -8.87
N GLU A 21 -1.54 8.65 -9.70
CA GLU A 21 -2.72 8.02 -10.26
C GLU A 21 -2.66 6.53 -9.97
N ALA A 22 -3.80 5.94 -9.61
CA ALA A 22 -3.93 4.50 -9.43
C ALA A 22 -5.05 3.96 -10.30
N PHE A 23 -4.81 2.77 -10.83
CA PHE A 23 -5.73 2.05 -11.71
C PHE A 23 -6.01 0.66 -11.17
N SER A 24 -7.17 0.12 -11.49
CA SER A 24 -7.54 -1.28 -11.28
C SER A 24 -8.05 -1.85 -12.59
N ASP A 25 -7.38 -2.87 -13.09
CA ASP A 25 -7.66 -3.49 -14.41
C ASP A 25 -7.76 -2.42 -15.53
N GLY A 26 -6.82 -1.47 -15.55
CA GLY A 26 -6.74 -0.40 -16.53
C GLY A 26 -7.76 0.73 -16.37
N ARG A 27 -8.60 0.72 -15.34
CA ARG A 27 -9.55 1.80 -15.04
C ARG A 27 -9.06 2.65 -13.87
N GLU A 28 -9.07 3.96 -14.03
CA GLU A 28 -8.69 4.87 -12.96
C GLU A 28 -9.58 4.68 -11.72
N VAL A 29 -8.94 4.45 -10.57
CA VAL A 29 -9.57 4.34 -9.26
C VAL A 29 -9.52 5.68 -8.54
N THR A 30 -8.35 6.34 -8.59
CA THR A 30 -8.12 7.62 -7.93
C THR A 30 -6.93 8.35 -8.52
N ALA A 31 -6.98 9.68 -8.45
CA ALA A 31 -5.86 10.58 -8.73
C ALA A 31 -5.82 11.68 -7.68
N PHE A 32 -4.64 11.95 -7.12
CA PHE A 32 -4.44 12.98 -6.10
C PHE A 32 -3.00 13.48 -6.05
N SER A 33 -2.79 14.57 -5.33
CA SER A 33 -1.46 15.04 -4.95
C SER A 33 -1.25 14.81 -3.45
N GLY A 34 -0.11 14.26 -3.08
CA GLY A 34 0.24 13.92 -1.71
C GLY A 34 1.69 13.43 -1.61
N ASP A 35 2.08 12.91 -0.46
CA ASP A 35 3.43 12.39 -0.25
C ASP A 35 3.65 11.06 -0.97
N GLY A 36 2.59 10.26 -1.15
CA GLY A 36 2.70 8.95 -1.76
C GLY A 36 1.42 8.12 -1.75
N MET A 37 1.55 6.86 -2.16
CA MET A 37 0.50 5.84 -2.11
C MET A 37 1.08 4.49 -1.69
N ILE A 38 0.34 3.81 -0.83
CA ILE A 38 0.63 2.46 -0.35
C ILE A 38 -0.31 1.48 -1.02
N ALA A 39 0.24 0.40 -1.56
CA ALA A 39 -0.52 -0.80 -1.91
C ALA A 39 -0.15 -1.89 -0.90
N SER A 40 -1.07 -2.30 -0.04
CA SER A 40 -0.81 -3.26 1.01
C SER A 40 -1.66 -4.52 0.90
N THR A 41 -1.13 -5.59 1.48
CA THR A 41 -1.87 -6.82 1.77
C THR A 41 -2.75 -6.63 3.00
N PRO A 42 -3.69 -7.55 3.29
CA PRO A 42 -4.39 -7.58 4.58
C PRO A 42 -3.44 -7.65 5.78
N THR A 43 -2.36 -8.44 5.68
CA THR A 43 -1.31 -8.49 6.72
C THR A 43 -0.65 -7.12 6.91
N GLY A 44 -0.32 -6.43 5.83
CA GLY A 44 0.28 -5.10 5.84
C GLY A 44 -0.68 -3.98 6.26
N SER A 45 -1.99 -4.25 6.36
CA SER A 45 -2.98 -3.26 6.81
C SER A 45 -2.66 -2.68 8.19
N THR A 46 -1.99 -3.46 9.05
CA THR A 46 -1.56 -3.04 10.40
C THR A 46 -0.12 -2.52 10.47
N ALA A 47 0.54 -2.35 9.31
CA ALA A 47 1.88 -1.78 9.17
C ALA A 47 1.80 -0.29 8.75
N TYR A 48 2.51 0.12 7.71
CA TYR A 48 2.54 1.53 7.27
C TYR A 48 1.18 2.03 6.77
N SER A 49 0.36 1.15 6.16
CA SER A 49 -1.00 1.51 5.73
C SER A 49 -1.84 2.06 6.89
N MET A 50 -1.76 1.44 8.07
CA MET A 50 -2.47 1.91 9.27
C MET A 50 -1.98 3.30 9.71
N ALA A 51 -0.66 3.53 9.73
CA ALA A 51 -0.08 4.82 10.08
C ALA A 51 -0.49 5.94 9.10
N ALA A 52 -0.77 5.60 7.85
CA ALA A 52 -1.32 6.51 6.83
C ALA A 52 -2.85 6.67 6.90
N GLY A 53 -3.52 6.10 7.90
CA GLY A 53 -4.97 6.17 8.07
C GLY A 53 -5.76 5.13 7.26
N GLY A 54 -5.12 4.08 6.81
CA GLY A 54 -5.76 2.94 6.16
C GLY A 54 -6.59 2.09 7.13
N PRO A 55 -7.53 1.29 6.64
CA PRO A 55 -8.35 0.42 7.47
C PRO A 55 -7.53 -0.75 8.04
N ILE A 56 -7.89 -1.20 9.24
CA ILE A 56 -7.43 -2.48 9.78
C ILE A 56 -8.23 -3.58 9.09
N VAL A 57 -7.53 -4.52 8.46
CA VAL A 57 -8.14 -5.61 7.70
C VAL A 57 -7.64 -6.94 8.25
N GLU A 58 -8.54 -7.87 8.42
CA GLU A 58 -8.22 -9.21 8.92
C GLU A 58 -7.31 -9.95 7.93
N PRO A 59 -6.22 -10.60 8.38
CA PRO A 59 -5.22 -11.22 7.48
C PRO A 59 -5.77 -12.30 6.54
N CYS A 60 -6.95 -12.87 6.86
CA CYS A 60 -7.61 -13.86 6.01
C CYS A 60 -8.47 -13.23 4.90
N ALA A 61 -8.64 -11.90 4.87
CA ALA A 61 -9.38 -11.22 3.82
C ALA A 61 -8.64 -11.34 2.48
N ASP A 62 -9.38 -11.49 1.41
CA ASP A 62 -8.86 -11.65 0.05
C ASP A 62 -8.94 -10.32 -0.71
N CYS A 63 -8.03 -9.39 -0.39
CA CYS A 63 -8.06 -8.03 -0.94
C CYS A 63 -6.66 -7.41 -1.10
N ILE A 64 -6.61 -6.32 -1.88
CA ILE A 64 -5.52 -5.36 -1.95
C ILE A 64 -6.04 -4.03 -1.41
N ILE A 65 -5.26 -3.35 -0.59
CA ILE A 65 -5.64 -2.09 0.02
C ILE A 65 -4.77 -0.98 -0.57
N LEU A 66 -5.39 0.07 -1.11
CA LEU A 66 -4.71 1.29 -1.53
C LEU A 66 -4.92 2.37 -0.49
N THR A 67 -3.85 2.92 0.06
CA THR A 67 -3.92 3.98 1.08
C THR A 67 -3.09 5.18 0.63
N PRO A 68 -3.72 6.36 0.42
CA PRO A 68 -3.02 7.61 0.14
C PRO A 68 -2.22 8.08 1.35
N ILE A 69 -1.06 8.71 1.13
CA ILE A 69 -0.22 9.31 2.19
C ILE A 69 -0.31 10.83 2.10
N CYS A 70 -0.72 11.49 3.19
CA CYS A 70 -0.73 12.95 3.35
C CYS A 70 -1.30 13.68 2.13
N THR A 71 -2.48 13.29 1.69
CA THR A 71 -3.14 13.92 0.54
C THR A 71 -3.74 15.28 0.89
N PHE A 72 -3.63 16.24 -0.03
CA PHE A 72 -4.31 17.53 0.08
C PHE A 72 -5.81 17.47 -0.24
N ARG A 73 -6.28 16.39 -0.85
CA ARG A 73 -7.71 16.20 -1.13
C ARG A 73 -8.39 15.57 0.07
N LEU A 74 -9.29 16.30 0.71
CA LEU A 74 -10.16 15.81 1.79
C LEU A 74 -11.01 14.59 1.37
N ALA A 75 -11.25 14.42 0.07
CA ALA A 75 -12.01 13.31 -0.49
C ALA A 75 -11.19 12.06 -0.79
N ALA A 76 -9.84 12.12 -0.75
CA ALA A 76 -9.03 10.93 -0.96
C ALA A 76 -9.22 9.95 0.21
N ARG A 77 -9.57 8.72 -0.13
CA ARG A 77 -9.86 7.64 0.82
C ARG A 77 -9.04 6.42 0.46
N SER A 78 -8.89 5.52 1.42
CA SER A 78 -8.38 4.19 1.13
C SER A 78 -9.41 3.37 0.35
N TYR A 79 -8.94 2.56 -0.57
CA TYR A 79 -9.76 1.64 -1.35
C TYR A 79 -9.40 0.21 -0.97
N VAL A 80 -10.41 -0.62 -0.76
CA VAL A 80 -10.26 -2.06 -0.58
C VAL A 80 -10.73 -2.73 -1.86
N LEU A 81 -9.80 -3.33 -2.58
CA LEU A 81 -10.02 -3.94 -3.89
C LEU A 81 -9.91 -5.46 -3.75
N LYS A 82 -10.62 -6.18 -4.60
CA LYS A 82 -10.54 -7.64 -4.64
C LYS A 82 -9.14 -8.10 -5.03
N ALA A 83 -8.63 -9.18 -4.43
CA ALA A 83 -7.25 -9.63 -4.61
C ALA A 83 -6.91 -10.12 -6.02
N ASP A 84 -7.90 -10.48 -6.83
CA ASP A 84 -7.71 -10.90 -8.23
C ASP A 84 -7.57 -9.72 -9.22
N ARG A 85 -7.61 -8.47 -8.71
CA ARG A 85 -7.37 -7.27 -9.51
C ARG A 85 -5.88 -7.07 -9.75
N GLU A 86 -5.55 -6.56 -10.93
CA GLU A 86 -4.26 -5.95 -11.20
C GLU A 86 -4.36 -4.45 -10.89
N VAL A 87 -3.52 -3.99 -9.99
CA VAL A 87 -3.49 -2.59 -9.56
C VAL A 87 -2.21 -1.96 -10.08
N SER A 88 -2.30 -0.81 -10.73
CA SER A 88 -1.11 -0.05 -11.09
C SER A 88 -1.11 1.34 -10.47
N ILE A 89 0.09 1.83 -10.14
CA ILE A 89 0.35 3.14 -9.57
C ILE A 89 1.46 3.80 -10.38
N ARG A 90 1.23 5.06 -10.79
CA ARG A 90 2.22 5.86 -11.47
C ARG A 90 2.25 7.29 -10.94
N THR A 91 3.36 7.97 -11.17
CA THR A 91 3.49 9.41 -10.97
C THR A 91 3.12 10.16 -12.23
N VAL A 92 2.63 11.39 -12.07
CA VAL A 92 2.31 12.30 -13.17
C VAL A 92 3.09 13.59 -12.97
N GLU A 93 3.75 14.08 -14.01
CA GLU A 93 4.54 15.32 -13.97
C GLU A 93 5.54 15.30 -12.81
N GLN A 94 6.31 14.20 -12.67
CA GLN A 94 7.27 14.02 -11.60
C GLN A 94 8.36 15.11 -11.64
N GLY A 95 8.85 15.46 -12.84
CA GLY A 95 9.95 16.43 -13.01
C GLY A 95 11.21 15.97 -12.26
N ASP A 96 11.88 16.90 -11.60
CA ASP A 96 13.11 16.64 -10.82
C ASP A 96 12.85 16.12 -9.40
N LYS A 97 11.62 15.73 -9.07
CA LYS A 97 11.29 15.21 -7.74
C LYS A 97 11.86 13.82 -7.56
N GLU A 98 12.53 13.61 -6.44
CA GLU A 98 12.99 12.29 -6.04
C GLU A 98 11.80 11.46 -5.52
N VAL A 99 11.47 10.39 -6.24
CA VAL A 99 10.44 9.42 -5.86
C VAL A 99 11.08 8.05 -5.70
N PHE A 100 10.61 7.31 -4.73
CA PHE A 100 11.09 5.97 -4.42
C PHE A 100 9.93 4.96 -4.40
N LEU A 101 10.23 3.78 -4.90
CA LEU A 101 9.46 2.57 -4.60
C LEU A 101 10.12 1.87 -3.42
N SER A 102 9.35 1.64 -2.36
CA SER A 102 9.78 0.80 -1.23
C SER A 102 8.91 -0.44 -1.16
N VAL A 103 9.52 -1.61 -1.03
CA VAL A 103 8.82 -2.89 -0.87
C VAL A 103 9.32 -3.56 0.40
N ASP A 104 8.46 -3.70 1.41
CA ASP A 104 8.79 -4.22 2.74
C ASP A 104 10.11 -3.63 3.30
N GLY A 105 10.29 -2.31 3.15
CA GLY A 105 11.44 -1.57 3.65
C GLY A 105 12.68 -1.52 2.71
N VAL A 106 12.66 -2.21 1.58
CA VAL A 106 13.72 -2.10 0.57
C VAL A 106 13.35 -1.02 -0.46
N ALA A 107 14.11 0.05 -0.51
CA ALA A 107 13.83 1.19 -1.39
C ALA A 107 14.70 1.17 -2.66
N VAL A 108 14.09 1.52 -3.79
CA VAL A 108 14.75 1.75 -5.07
C VAL A 108 14.22 3.05 -5.68
N PRO A 109 14.99 3.75 -6.53
CA PRO A 109 14.48 4.90 -7.27
C PRO A 109 13.25 4.52 -8.11
N PHE A 110 12.29 5.45 -8.17
CA PHE A 110 11.12 5.35 -9.04
C PHE A 110 11.17 6.54 -9.99
N LEU A 111 11.46 6.25 -11.25
CA LEU A 111 11.74 7.29 -12.24
C LEU A 111 10.46 7.76 -12.94
N ASP A 112 10.57 8.93 -13.56
CA ASP A 112 9.47 9.43 -14.40
C ASP A 112 9.16 8.45 -15.53
N GLY A 113 7.88 8.09 -15.67
CA GLY A 113 7.42 7.07 -16.60
C GLY A 113 7.44 5.62 -16.05
N ASP A 114 7.99 5.40 -14.85
CA ASP A 114 7.85 4.10 -14.19
C ASP A 114 6.41 3.84 -13.74
N GLU A 115 6.03 2.57 -13.74
CA GLU A 115 4.75 2.10 -13.24
C GLU A 115 4.98 0.94 -12.25
N LEU A 116 4.39 1.06 -11.05
CA LEU A 116 4.28 -0.04 -10.12
C LEU A 116 3.04 -0.85 -10.46
N VAL A 117 3.21 -2.12 -10.80
CA VAL A 117 2.10 -3.07 -10.99
C VAL A 117 2.07 -4.02 -9.80
N VAL A 118 0.92 -4.11 -9.16
CA VAL A 118 0.65 -4.95 -7.98
C VAL A 118 -0.40 -5.98 -8.34
N ALA A 119 -0.08 -7.24 -8.13
CA ALA A 119 -0.98 -8.35 -8.31
C ALA A 119 -0.75 -9.40 -7.22
N ARG A 120 -1.75 -10.23 -6.99
CA ARG A 120 -1.63 -11.36 -6.07
C ARG A 120 -0.53 -12.31 -6.52
N SER A 121 0.38 -12.65 -5.59
CA SER A 121 1.43 -13.64 -5.85
C SER A 121 0.84 -15.06 -5.96
N ASP A 122 1.45 -15.87 -6.80
CA ASP A 122 1.25 -17.34 -6.85
C ASP A 122 1.90 -18.07 -5.66
N LYS A 123 2.73 -17.37 -4.89
CA LYS A 123 3.41 -17.89 -3.70
C LYS A 123 2.68 -17.44 -2.43
N THR A 124 2.62 -18.34 -1.47
CA THR A 124 2.06 -18.10 -0.15
C THR A 124 3.12 -18.24 0.93
N LEU A 125 3.00 -17.45 1.99
CA LEU A 125 3.82 -17.58 3.19
C LEU A 125 3.00 -18.33 4.25
N LEU A 126 3.57 -19.44 4.76
CA LEU A 126 2.97 -20.16 5.88
C LEU A 126 3.48 -19.55 7.19
N MET A 127 2.57 -19.01 7.98
CA MET A 127 2.87 -18.50 9.33
C MET A 127 2.40 -19.49 10.39
N ALA A 128 3.34 -19.93 11.24
CA ALA A 128 3.01 -20.78 12.38
C ALA A 128 2.39 -19.95 13.51
N ARG A 129 1.21 -20.36 13.99
CA ARG A 129 0.63 -19.82 15.22
C ARG A 129 1.11 -20.64 16.41
N VAL A 130 1.89 -20.03 17.28
CA VAL A 130 2.44 -20.70 18.50
C VAL A 130 1.51 -20.49 19.70
N LYS A 131 0.70 -19.44 19.69
CA LYS A 131 -0.26 -19.12 20.77
C LYS A 131 -1.67 -19.09 20.20
N ASP A 132 -2.62 -19.61 20.95
CA ASP A 132 -4.05 -19.51 20.62
C ASP A 132 -4.55 -18.11 20.99
N ARG A 133 -4.38 -17.17 20.08
CA ARG A 133 -4.83 -15.78 20.20
C ARG A 133 -5.51 -15.36 18.91
N SER A 134 -6.65 -14.70 19.02
CA SER A 134 -7.34 -14.13 17.87
C SER A 134 -6.56 -12.94 17.30
N PHE A 135 -6.84 -12.59 16.04
CA PHE A 135 -6.33 -11.35 15.43
C PHE A 135 -6.75 -10.11 16.24
N PHE A 136 -7.99 -10.08 16.70
CA PHE A 136 -8.52 -8.96 17.45
C PHE A 136 -7.88 -8.79 18.83
N ASP A 137 -7.54 -9.88 19.52
CA ASP A 137 -6.78 -9.82 20.77
C ASP A 137 -5.41 -9.16 20.57
N ILE A 138 -4.74 -9.50 19.47
CA ILE A 138 -3.43 -8.94 19.13
C ILE A 138 -3.55 -7.46 18.76
N VAL A 139 -4.56 -7.09 17.96
CA VAL A 139 -4.82 -5.69 17.56
C VAL A 139 -5.13 -4.86 18.79
N PHE A 140 -6.04 -5.33 19.67
CA PHE A 140 -6.43 -4.62 20.87
C PHE A 140 -5.23 -4.36 21.80
N GLU A 141 -4.47 -5.40 22.13
CA GLU A 141 -3.26 -5.28 22.99
C GLU A 141 -2.21 -4.32 22.42
N LYS A 142 -1.98 -4.38 21.10
CA LYS A 142 -0.93 -3.56 20.48
C LYS A 142 -1.33 -2.09 20.24
N LEU A 143 -2.61 -1.82 20.03
CA LEU A 143 -3.08 -0.51 19.61
C LEU A 143 -3.83 0.26 20.68
N VAL A 144 -4.44 -0.41 21.66
CA VAL A 144 -5.28 0.23 22.68
C VAL A 144 -4.58 0.30 24.04
N ASP A 145 -3.74 -0.66 24.39
CA ASP A 145 -3.09 -0.77 25.70
C ASP A 145 -1.70 -0.11 25.78
N LYS A 146 -1.43 0.91 24.95
CA LYS A 146 -0.16 1.68 25.05
C LYS A 146 -0.42 3.13 25.38
#